data_cd5e4c1b182bd6033cf05f9e51a672a8
#
_entry.id   cd5e4c1b182bd6033cf05f9e51a672a8
#
_cell.length_a   1.000
_cell.length_b   1.000
_cell.length_c   1.000
_cell.angle_alpha   90.00
_cell.angle_beta   90.00
_cell.angle_gamma   90.00
#
_symmetry.space_group_name_H-M   'P 1'
#
loop_
_entity.id
_entity.type
_entity.pdbx_description
1 polymer ?
#
loop_
_entity_poly.entity_id
_entity_poly.type
_entity_poly.pdbx_seq_one_letter_code
_entity_poly.pdbx_strand_id
1 'polypeptide(L)'
;MQSLYEQYRPATWAEVAGQDKAIKALDILRARGGFGGKALWITGLSGTGKTTIARLIAGEVADSEYITEIDAESLTPARIQELEYESSYVAFGKGGRVYIVNESHGLRKPSVRQLLVSLERIPRQVTWIFTTTIDGQETFEGCEDSGPLMSRCMTVNLARRGIAEAMAERLKHGAMAEGLDGQPVEKYVKLLYDCKLNMRAAWQKIEMGYMCQ
;
A
#
# COMPACT_ATOMS: atom_id res chain seq x y z
N MET A 1 -5.44 -21.93 -8.67
CA MET A 1 -4.34 -21.21 -9.34
C MET A 1 -4.39 -19.78 -8.82
N GLN A 2 -3.26 -19.21 -8.41
CA GLN A 2 -3.20 -17.82 -7.95
C GLN A 2 -3.32 -16.89 -9.17
N SER A 3 -4.01 -15.74 -9.04
CA SER A 3 -4.13 -14.78 -10.15
C SER A 3 -2.75 -14.18 -10.49
N LEU A 4 -2.51 -13.86 -11.78
CA LEU A 4 -1.23 -13.25 -12.20
C LEU A 4 -0.94 -11.94 -11.45
N TYR A 5 -1.96 -11.17 -11.12
CA TYR A 5 -1.81 -9.97 -10.31
C TYR A 5 -1.15 -10.23 -8.94
N GLU A 6 -1.50 -11.32 -8.28
CA GLU A 6 -0.86 -11.69 -7.01
C GLU A 6 0.51 -12.34 -7.22
N GLN A 7 0.67 -13.18 -8.24
CA GLN A 7 1.93 -13.85 -8.58
C GLN A 7 3.03 -12.84 -8.93
N TYR A 8 2.69 -11.80 -9.69
CA TYR A 8 3.61 -10.73 -10.10
C TYR A 8 3.57 -9.50 -9.20
N ARG A 9 3.01 -9.64 -8.00
CA ARG A 9 3.09 -8.57 -7.01
C ARG A 9 4.55 -8.32 -6.61
N PRO A 10 5.07 -7.08 -6.68
CA PRO A 10 6.42 -6.75 -6.23
C PRO A 10 6.72 -7.28 -4.82
N ALA A 11 7.77 -8.09 -4.71
CA ALA A 11 8.30 -8.61 -3.46
C ALA A 11 9.50 -7.79 -2.96
N THR A 12 10.10 -7.00 -3.83
CA THR A 12 11.25 -6.12 -3.53
C THR A 12 11.01 -4.71 -4.05
N TRP A 13 11.74 -3.73 -3.49
CA TRP A 13 11.67 -2.34 -3.93
C TRP A 13 12.11 -2.15 -5.38
N ALA A 14 13.07 -2.95 -5.86
CA ALA A 14 13.55 -2.91 -7.25
C ALA A 14 12.45 -3.30 -8.26
N GLU A 15 11.47 -4.05 -7.83
CA GLU A 15 10.35 -4.48 -8.67
C GLU A 15 9.19 -3.47 -8.72
N VAL A 16 9.22 -2.44 -7.89
CA VAL A 16 8.17 -1.41 -7.85
C VAL A 16 8.36 -0.47 -9.03
N ALA A 17 7.45 -0.53 -10.01
CA ALA A 17 7.53 0.27 -11.22
C ALA A 17 6.90 1.66 -11.05
N GLY A 18 7.60 2.70 -11.50
CA GLY A 18 7.07 4.05 -11.67
C GLY A 18 6.80 4.84 -10.38
N GLN A 19 7.28 4.38 -9.22
CA GLN A 19 7.05 5.06 -7.93
C GLN A 19 8.32 5.68 -7.33
N ASP A 20 9.29 6.09 -8.16
CA ASP A 20 10.60 6.59 -7.74
C ASP A 20 10.55 7.73 -6.71
N LYS A 21 9.59 8.66 -6.85
CA LYS A 21 9.43 9.76 -5.89
C LYS A 21 8.99 9.28 -4.52
N ALA A 22 8.06 8.34 -4.47
CA ALA A 22 7.60 7.75 -3.22
C ALA A 22 8.73 6.94 -2.57
N ILE A 23 9.45 6.14 -3.35
CA ILE A 23 10.60 5.35 -2.89
C ILE A 23 11.68 6.29 -2.30
N LYS A 24 12.07 7.36 -3.00
CA LYS A 24 13.03 8.36 -2.49
C LYS A 24 12.60 8.99 -1.18
N ALA A 25 11.31 9.30 -1.01
CA ALA A 25 10.79 9.83 0.25
C ALA A 25 10.90 8.79 1.38
N LEU A 26 10.65 7.51 1.09
CA LEU A 26 10.80 6.42 2.05
C LEU A 26 12.28 6.16 2.39
N ASP A 27 13.20 6.32 1.44
CA ASP A 27 14.65 6.22 1.67
C ASP A 27 15.15 7.27 2.67
N ILE A 28 14.59 8.48 2.61
CA ILE A 28 14.90 9.53 3.61
C ILE A 28 14.43 9.07 5.00
N LEU A 29 13.26 8.45 5.13
CA LEU A 29 12.77 7.93 6.41
C LEU A 29 13.65 6.78 6.93
N ARG A 30 14.08 5.87 6.04
CA ARG A 30 15.04 4.80 6.39
C ARG A 30 16.34 5.37 6.97
N ALA A 31 16.91 6.35 6.28
CA ALA A 31 18.14 7.00 6.72
C ALA A 31 18.00 7.75 8.08
N ARG A 32 16.76 8.15 8.44
CA ARG A 32 16.43 8.87 9.68
C ARG A 32 15.90 7.99 10.80
N GLY A 33 16.23 6.70 10.80
CA GLY A 33 15.87 5.76 11.88
C GLY A 33 14.70 4.83 11.55
N GLY A 34 14.34 4.69 10.27
CA GLY A 34 13.35 3.72 9.81
C GLY A 34 11.89 4.11 10.09
N PHE A 35 11.04 3.12 10.07
CA PHE A 35 9.58 3.30 10.13
C PHE A 35 8.98 3.09 11.52
N GLY A 36 9.73 2.50 12.45
CA GLY A 36 9.25 2.23 13.82
C GLY A 36 8.86 3.51 14.57
N GLY A 37 7.79 3.44 15.35
CA GLY A 37 7.24 4.57 16.09
C GLY A 37 6.54 5.62 15.20
N LYS A 38 6.11 5.24 14.00
CA LYS A 38 5.53 6.16 13.02
C LYS A 38 4.20 5.66 12.48
N ALA A 39 3.38 6.61 12.03
CA ALA A 39 2.21 6.35 11.20
C ALA A 39 2.46 6.88 9.78
N LEU A 40 2.12 6.07 8.77
CA LEU A 40 2.24 6.40 7.36
C LEU A 40 0.86 6.45 6.73
N TRP A 41 0.61 7.43 5.86
CA TRP A 41 -0.62 7.56 5.09
C TRP A 41 -0.29 7.49 3.60
N ILE A 42 -0.62 6.35 2.96
CA ILE A 42 -0.31 6.07 1.56
C ILE A 42 -1.54 6.33 0.71
N THR A 43 -1.46 7.27 -0.22
CA THR A 43 -2.55 7.61 -1.13
C THR A 43 -2.14 7.42 -2.59
N GLY A 44 -3.09 7.03 -3.43
CA GLY A 44 -2.87 6.82 -4.85
C GLY A 44 -4.12 6.27 -5.55
N LEU A 45 -4.12 6.23 -6.88
CA LEU A 45 -5.20 5.60 -7.65
C LEU A 45 -5.35 4.11 -7.29
N SER A 46 -6.52 3.55 -7.58
CA SER A 46 -6.71 2.10 -7.44
C SER A 46 -5.72 1.34 -8.34
N GLY A 47 -5.11 0.27 -7.80
CA GLY A 47 -4.17 -0.59 -8.54
C GLY A 47 -2.77 0.00 -8.79
N THR A 48 -2.39 1.15 -8.20
CA THR A 48 -1.05 1.76 -8.33
C THR A 48 -0.01 1.23 -7.35
N GLY A 49 -0.35 0.24 -6.53
CA GLY A 49 0.61 -0.43 -5.65
C GLY A 49 0.59 0.03 -4.19
N LYS A 50 -0.45 0.72 -3.69
CA LYS A 50 -0.54 1.16 -2.27
C LYS A 50 -0.29 0.02 -1.28
N THR A 51 -1.07 -1.05 -1.37
CA THR A 51 -0.92 -2.22 -0.48
C THR A 51 0.42 -2.94 -0.68
N THR A 52 0.95 -2.96 -1.91
CA THR A 52 2.27 -3.50 -2.18
C THR A 52 3.36 -2.73 -1.43
N ILE A 53 3.36 -1.40 -1.54
CA ILE A 53 4.31 -0.53 -0.82
C ILE A 53 4.11 -0.65 0.68
N ALA A 54 2.87 -0.72 1.17
CA ALA A 54 2.59 -0.95 2.59
C ALA A 54 3.21 -2.26 3.09
N ARG A 55 3.08 -3.35 2.34
CA ARG A 55 3.67 -4.66 2.68
C ARG A 55 5.20 -4.65 2.62
N LEU A 56 5.80 -3.95 1.65
CA LEU A 56 7.25 -3.79 1.58
C LEU A 56 7.80 -3.03 2.81
N ILE A 57 7.15 -1.94 3.21
CA ILE A 57 7.49 -1.22 4.43
C ILE A 57 7.33 -2.13 5.66
N ALA A 58 6.22 -2.85 5.74
CA ALA A 58 5.95 -3.75 6.84
C ALA A 58 7.01 -4.84 6.98
N GLY A 59 7.43 -5.43 5.86
CA GLY A 59 8.49 -6.45 5.83
C GLY A 59 9.87 -5.93 6.26
N GLU A 60 10.13 -4.63 6.23
CA GLU A 60 11.35 -4.05 6.81
C GLU A 60 11.30 -3.95 8.33
N VAL A 61 10.11 -3.78 8.90
CA VAL A 61 9.91 -3.53 10.33
C VAL A 61 9.66 -4.82 11.10
N ALA A 62 8.90 -5.76 10.53
CA ALA A 62 8.40 -6.94 11.22
C ALA A 62 8.50 -8.20 10.36
N ASP A 63 8.53 -9.35 11.01
CA ASP A 63 8.33 -10.64 10.35
C ASP A 63 6.83 -10.87 10.12
N SER A 64 6.49 -11.78 9.20
CA SER A 64 5.12 -11.96 8.69
C SER A 64 4.07 -12.18 9.78
N GLU A 65 4.43 -12.88 10.87
CA GLU A 65 3.55 -13.19 12.00
C GLU A 65 3.17 -11.93 12.81
N TYR A 66 3.93 -10.84 12.67
CA TYR A 66 3.72 -9.58 13.37
C TYR A 66 3.20 -8.47 12.44
N ILE A 67 2.76 -8.83 11.23
CA ILE A 67 2.10 -7.94 10.29
C ILE A 67 0.61 -8.26 10.27
N THR A 68 -0.21 -7.31 10.67
CA THR A 68 -1.68 -7.46 10.67
C THR A 68 -2.28 -6.52 9.63
N GLU A 69 -3.00 -7.07 8.64
CA GLU A 69 -3.77 -6.29 7.68
C GLU A 69 -5.24 -6.30 8.07
N ILE A 70 -5.86 -5.12 8.06
CA ILE A 70 -7.24 -4.91 8.49
C ILE A 70 -7.92 -3.96 7.50
N ASP A 71 -9.13 -4.28 7.09
CA ASP A 71 -9.98 -3.32 6.36
C ASP A 71 -10.55 -2.28 7.32
N ALA A 72 -10.54 -1.03 6.92
CA ALA A 72 -10.95 0.10 7.77
C ALA A 72 -12.36 -0.05 8.35
N GLU A 73 -13.30 -0.60 7.58
CA GLU A 73 -14.68 -0.84 8.04
C GLU A 73 -14.75 -1.83 9.21
N SER A 74 -13.79 -2.76 9.30
CA SER A 74 -13.69 -3.78 10.35
C SER A 74 -12.91 -3.29 11.57
N LEU A 75 -12.22 -2.15 11.48
CA LEU A 75 -11.40 -1.61 12.55
C LEU A 75 -12.28 -0.87 13.57
N THR A 76 -12.68 -1.57 14.62
CA THR A 76 -13.45 -1.00 15.74
C THR A 76 -12.54 -0.43 16.84
N PRO A 77 -13.05 0.45 17.73
CA PRO A 77 -12.29 0.92 18.90
C PRO A 77 -11.77 -0.21 19.78
N ALA A 78 -12.57 -1.26 19.97
CA ALA A 78 -12.15 -2.45 20.74
C ALA A 78 -10.97 -3.16 20.05
N ARG A 79 -11.03 -3.33 18.71
CA ARG A 79 -9.91 -3.96 17.99
C ARG A 79 -8.63 -3.11 18.07
N ILE A 80 -8.74 -1.79 18.04
CA ILE A 80 -7.57 -0.91 18.23
C ILE A 80 -6.94 -1.14 19.60
N GLN A 81 -7.74 -1.23 20.66
CA GLN A 81 -7.25 -1.51 22.04
C GLN A 81 -6.59 -2.90 22.14
N GLU A 82 -7.14 -3.91 21.46
CA GLU A 82 -6.52 -5.25 21.40
C GLU A 82 -5.14 -5.17 20.71
N LEU A 83 -5.03 -4.47 19.58
CA LEU A 83 -3.76 -4.28 18.88
C LEU A 83 -2.74 -3.52 19.75
N GLU A 84 -3.17 -2.51 20.49
CA GLU A 84 -2.33 -1.80 21.46
C GLU A 84 -1.83 -2.75 22.56
N TYR A 85 -2.71 -3.58 23.09
CA TYR A 85 -2.34 -4.58 24.09
C TYR A 85 -1.36 -5.61 23.50
N GLU A 86 -1.63 -6.16 22.32
CA GLU A 86 -0.71 -7.05 21.60
C GLU A 86 0.68 -6.41 21.40
N SER A 87 0.73 -5.10 21.15
CA SER A 87 1.97 -4.35 20.94
C SER A 87 2.83 -4.19 22.19
N SER A 88 2.28 -4.44 23.39
CA SER A 88 3.04 -4.45 24.64
C SER A 88 3.93 -5.69 24.80
N TYR A 89 3.65 -6.75 24.05
CA TYR A 89 4.47 -7.96 24.06
C TYR A 89 5.63 -7.85 23.05
N VAL A 90 6.75 -8.44 23.44
CA VAL A 90 7.95 -8.47 22.59
C VAL A 90 7.66 -9.30 21.34
N ALA A 91 7.93 -8.72 20.15
CA ALA A 91 7.98 -9.45 18.90
C ALA A 91 9.39 -10.06 18.73
N PHE A 92 9.45 -11.30 18.27
CA PHE A 92 10.74 -11.95 17.96
C PHE A 92 11.25 -11.52 16.57
N GLY A 93 12.44 -11.96 16.20
CA GLY A 93 13.03 -11.68 14.90
C GLY A 93 13.39 -10.20 14.75
N LYS A 94 12.77 -9.50 13.79
CA LYS A 94 12.98 -8.06 13.55
C LYS A 94 12.53 -7.16 14.70
N GLY A 95 11.74 -7.69 15.61
CA GLY A 95 11.33 -7.01 16.84
C GLY A 95 10.20 -5.99 16.68
N GLY A 96 9.72 -5.73 15.46
CA GLY A 96 8.65 -4.78 15.19
C GLY A 96 7.27 -5.42 15.03
N ARG A 97 6.23 -4.57 15.06
CA ARG A 97 4.84 -4.91 14.72
C ARG A 97 4.29 -3.89 13.75
N VAL A 98 3.54 -4.35 12.77
CA VAL A 98 2.96 -3.46 11.76
C VAL A 98 1.46 -3.71 11.62
N TYR A 99 0.70 -2.64 11.64
CA TYR A 99 -0.73 -2.64 11.40
C TYR A 99 -1.01 -1.90 10.10
N ILE A 100 -1.49 -2.63 9.07
CA ILE A 100 -1.88 -2.06 7.79
C ILE A 100 -3.40 -1.93 7.77
N VAL A 101 -3.89 -0.69 7.68
CA VAL A 101 -5.31 -0.40 7.57
C VAL A 101 -5.61 -0.05 6.11
N ASN A 102 -6.29 -0.96 5.42
CA ASN A 102 -6.66 -0.79 4.03
C ASN A 102 -7.95 0.02 3.89
N GLU A 103 -8.05 0.78 2.79
CA GLU A 103 -9.21 1.62 2.42
C GLU A 103 -9.67 2.54 3.58
N SER A 104 -8.69 3.25 4.15
CA SER A 104 -8.84 4.03 5.40
C SER A 104 -9.92 5.12 5.35
N HIS A 105 -10.43 5.47 4.16
CA HIS A 105 -11.62 6.30 4.03
C HIS A 105 -12.90 5.65 4.58
N GLY A 106 -12.90 4.33 4.78
CA GLY A 106 -13.98 3.58 5.45
C GLY A 106 -13.93 3.62 6.98
N LEU A 107 -12.98 4.33 7.59
CA LEU A 107 -12.89 4.45 9.05
C LEU A 107 -14.12 5.18 9.62
N ARG A 108 -14.70 4.59 10.66
CA ARG A 108 -15.84 5.18 11.38
C ARG A 108 -15.37 6.19 12.42
N LYS A 109 -16.14 7.24 12.68
CA LYS A 109 -15.81 8.29 13.68
C LYS A 109 -15.29 7.77 15.03
N PRO A 110 -15.90 6.74 15.67
CA PRO A 110 -15.38 6.21 16.93
C PRO A 110 -13.97 5.64 16.81
N SER A 111 -13.67 4.94 15.70
CA SER A 111 -12.34 4.37 15.43
C SER A 111 -11.32 5.46 15.14
N VAL A 112 -11.70 6.52 14.40
CA VAL A 112 -10.84 7.68 14.16
C VAL A 112 -10.44 8.33 15.50
N ARG A 113 -11.41 8.55 16.40
CA ARG A 113 -11.15 9.14 17.74
C ARG A 113 -10.23 8.27 18.59
N GLN A 114 -10.40 6.95 18.56
CA GLN A 114 -9.50 6.03 19.26
C GLN A 114 -8.09 6.11 18.65
N LEU A 115 -7.97 6.10 17.31
CA LEU A 115 -6.69 6.22 16.62
C LEU A 115 -5.97 7.54 16.94
N LEU A 116 -6.69 8.66 17.11
CA LEU A 116 -6.08 9.94 17.52
C LEU A 116 -5.29 9.81 18.82
N VAL A 117 -5.82 9.05 19.78
CA VAL A 117 -5.14 8.79 21.05
C VAL A 117 -3.94 7.85 20.84
N SER A 118 -4.16 6.75 20.10
CA SER A 118 -3.14 5.73 19.83
C SER A 118 -1.93 6.29 19.09
N LEU A 119 -2.17 7.17 18.10
CA LEU A 119 -1.11 7.71 17.26
C LEU A 119 -0.28 8.83 17.94
N GLU A 120 -0.72 9.37 19.06
CA GLU A 120 0.09 10.32 19.84
C GLU A 120 1.30 9.66 20.53
N ARG A 121 1.19 8.37 20.82
CA ARG A 121 2.20 7.63 21.59
C ARG A 121 2.50 6.27 20.98
N ILE A 122 2.84 6.25 19.69
CA ILE A 122 3.20 5.01 19.01
C ILE A 122 4.50 4.45 19.61
N PRO A 123 4.50 3.21 20.15
CA PRO A 123 5.73 2.57 20.63
C PRO A 123 6.76 2.44 19.50
N ARG A 124 8.04 2.52 19.82
CA ARG A 124 9.13 2.50 18.82
C ARG A 124 9.15 1.25 17.94
N GLN A 125 8.65 0.13 18.45
CA GLN A 125 8.53 -1.14 17.71
C GLN A 125 7.26 -1.24 16.85
N VAL A 126 6.35 -0.26 16.92
CA VAL A 126 5.07 -0.30 16.20
C VAL A 126 5.09 0.66 15.01
N THR A 127 4.52 0.22 13.90
CA THR A 127 4.26 1.07 12.72
C THR A 127 2.81 0.92 12.30
N TRP A 128 2.12 2.03 12.11
CA TRP A 128 0.81 2.07 11.49
C TRP A 128 0.93 2.51 10.03
N ILE A 129 0.23 1.81 9.14
CA ILE A 129 0.21 2.14 7.71
C ILE A 129 -1.25 2.20 7.25
N PHE A 130 -1.69 3.37 6.84
CA PHE A 130 -3.02 3.61 6.30
C PHE A 130 -2.93 3.69 4.78
N THR A 131 -3.78 2.97 4.06
CA THR A 131 -3.88 3.10 2.60
C THR A 131 -5.25 3.62 2.20
N THR A 132 -5.30 4.52 1.21
CA THR A 132 -6.56 5.05 0.70
C THR A 132 -6.46 5.36 -0.80
N THR A 133 -7.58 5.29 -1.51
CA THR A 133 -7.67 5.86 -2.86
C THR A 133 -7.74 7.38 -2.78
N ILE A 134 -7.47 8.07 -3.89
CA ILE A 134 -7.51 9.54 -3.94
C ILE A 134 -8.92 10.03 -3.72
N ASP A 135 -9.89 9.44 -4.44
CA ASP A 135 -11.30 9.78 -4.29
C ASP A 135 -11.78 9.48 -2.84
N GLY A 136 -11.30 8.35 -2.27
CA GLY A 136 -11.57 8.00 -0.87
C GLY A 136 -10.92 8.97 0.11
N GLN A 137 -9.72 9.49 -0.18
CA GLN A 137 -9.09 10.51 0.64
C GLN A 137 -9.89 11.83 0.62
N GLU A 138 -10.32 12.29 -0.55
CA GLU A 138 -11.14 13.51 -0.67
C GLU A 138 -12.46 13.36 0.12
N THR A 139 -13.08 12.17 0.05
CA THR A 139 -14.27 11.85 0.85
C THR A 139 -13.96 11.86 2.35
N PHE A 140 -12.83 11.32 2.75
CA PHE A 140 -12.41 11.26 4.15
C PHE A 140 -12.06 12.66 4.69
N GLU A 141 -11.37 13.50 3.90
CA GLU A 141 -11.05 14.89 4.28
C GLU A 141 -12.29 15.75 4.54
N GLY A 142 -13.41 15.42 3.92
CA GLY A 142 -14.72 16.05 4.20
C GLY A 142 -15.36 15.63 5.52
N CYS A 143 -14.79 14.66 6.26
CA CYS A 143 -15.30 14.21 7.54
C CYS A 143 -14.65 14.97 8.69
N GLU A 144 -15.42 15.27 9.75
CA GLU A 144 -14.87 15.72 11.03
C GLU A 144 -13.84 14.70 11.54
N ASP A 145 -12.81 15.16 12.23
CA ASP A 145 -11.72 14.35 12.81
C ASP A 145 -10.69 13.79 11.78
N SER A 146 -10.89 13.93 10.46
CA SER A 146 -9.94 13.44 9.44
C SER A 146 -8.63 14.22 9.42
N GLY A 147 -8.70 15.54 9.46
CA GLY A 147 -7.52 16.42 9.48
C GLY A 147 -6.58 16.14 10.65
N PRO A 148 -7.06 16.05 11.90
CA PRO A 148 -6.27 15.65 13.05
C PRO A 148 -5.61 14.27 12.91
N LEU A 149 -6.28 13.27 12.31
CA LEU A 149 -5.69 11.95 12.08
C LEU A 149 -4.56 12.02 11.05
N MET A 150 -4.83 12.66 9.92
CA MET A 150 -3.83 12.79 8.84
C MET A 150 -2.61 13.61 9.27
N SER A 151 -2.78 14.62 10.12
CA SER A 151 -1.66 15.43 10.64
C SER A 151 -0.68 14.65 11.52
N ARG A 152 -1.10 13.51 12.06
CA ARG A 152 -0.26 12.57 12.82
C ARG A 152 0.45 11.53 11.94
N CYS A 153 0.15 11.52 10.65
CA CYS A 153 0.70 10.57 9.70
C CYS A 153 1.69 11.25 8.74
N MET A 154 2.72 10.52 8.36
CA MET A 154 3.62 10.91 7.27
C MET A 154 2.99 10.50 5.94
N THR A 155 2.66 11.48 5.10
CA THR A 155 1.96 11.22 3.84
C THR A 155 2.92 10.78 2.74
N VAL A 156 2.56 9.68 2.08
CA VAL A 156 3.26 9.12 0.92
C VAL A 156 2.29 9.10 -0.27
N ASN A 157 2.48 10.02 -1.21
CA ASN A 157 1.63 10.13 -2.40
C ASN A 157 2.23 9.33 -3.54
N LEU A 158 1.49 8.33 -4.06
CA LEU A 158 1.91 7.57 -5.22
C LEU A 158 1.70 8.37 -6.51
N ALA A 159 2.62 8.19 -7.45
CA ALA A 159 2.58 8.89 -8.73
C ALA A 159 1.36 8.48 -9.56
N ARG A 160 0.78 9.46 -10.26
CA ARG A 160 -0.37 9.29 -11.16
C ARG A 160 0.00 9.50 -12.63
N ARG A 161 1.17 10.11 -12.92
CA ARG A 161 1.62 10.48 -14.27
C ARG A 161 3.06 10.04 -14.45
N GLY A 162 3.43 9.72 -15.70
CA GLY A 162 4.78 9.30 -16.03
C GLY A 162 5.17 7.92 -15.48
N ILE A 163 4.18 7.05 -15.22
CA ILE A 163 4.40 5.71 -14.67
C ILE A 163 4.01 4.61 -15.66
N ALA A 164 3.32 4.97 -16.75
CA ALA A 164 2.75 3.99 -17.67
C ALA A 164 3.80 3.15 -18.37
N GLU A 165 4.91 3.75 -18.78
CA GLU A 165 6.00 3.07 -19.48
C GLU A 165 6.65 2.03 -18.57
N ALA A 166 7.05 2.39 -17.36
CA ALA A 166 7.66 1.47 -16.40
C ALA A 166 6.70 0.34 -15.99
N MET A 167 5.41 0.67 -15.84
CA MET A 167 4.38 -0.34 -15.55
C MET A 167 4.16 -1.28 -16.74
N ALA A 168 4.19 -0.76 -17.99
CA ALA A 168 4.03 -1.53 -19.21
C ALA A 168 5.18 -2.53 -19.42
N GLU A 169 6.41 -2.11 -19.20
CA GLU A 169 7.58 -2.99 -19.24
C GLU A 169 7.46 -4.16 -18.27
N ARG A 170 7.01 -3.89 -17.03
CA ARG A 170 6.79 -4.93 -16.03
C ARG A 170 5.66 -5.89 -16.45
N LEU A 171 4.54 -5.38 -16.97
CA LEU A 171 3.44 -6.21 -17.47
C LEU A 171 3.93 -7.10 -18.62
N LYS A 172 4.65 -6.53 -19.59
CA LYS A 172 5.20 -7.28 -20.73
C LYS A 172 6.16 -8.38 -20.27
N HIS A 173 7.09 -8.05 -19.36
CA HIS A 173 8.02 -9.04 -18.82
C HIS A 173 7.30 -10.23 -18.20
N GLY A 174 6.28 -10.01 -17.37
CA GLY A 174 5.51 -11.10 -16.79
C GLY A 174 4.64 -11.84 -17.81
N ALA A 175 4.03 -11.13 -18.78
CA ALA A 175 3.27 -11.76 -19.87
C ALA A 175 4.16 -12.69 -20.71
N MET A 176 5.41 -12.28 -21.00
CA MET A 176 6.39 -13.13 -21.67
C MET A 176 6.71 -14.41 -20.88
N ALA A 177 6.88 -14.29 -19.56
CA ALA A 177 7.17 -15.42 -18.69
C ALA A 177 6.01 -16.43 -18.65
N GLU A 178 4.77 -15.97 -18.80
CA GLU A 178 3.56 -16.82 -18.84
C GLU A 178 3.16 -17.29 -20.25
N GLY A 179 3.91 -16.88 -21.29
CA GLY A 179 3.56 -17.21 -22.69
C GLY A 179 2.32 -16.47 -23.19
N LEU A 180 1.98 -15.34 -22.59
CA LEU A 180 0.80 -14.50 -22.90
C LEU A 180 1.17 -13.20 -23.63
N ASP A 181 2.41 -13.08 -24.12
CA ASP A 181 2.87 -11.92 -24.88
C ASP A 181 2.86 -12.21 -26.40
N GLY A 182 2.49 -11.21 -27.17
CA GLY A 182 2.51 -11.21 -28.63
C GLY A 182 2.51 -9.78 -29.17
N GLN A 183 2.57 -8.77 -28.28
CA GLN A 183 2.39 -7.37 -28.62
C GLN A 183 3.61 -6.51 -28.22
N PRO A 184 3.90 -5.42 -28.94
CA PRO A 184 4.93 -4.46 -28.57
C PRO A 184 4.52 -3.69 -27.30
N VAL A 185 5.51 -3.10 -26.60
CA VAL A 185 5.31 -2.42 -25.29
C VAL A 185 4.29 -1.28 -25.33
N GLU A 186 4.17 -0.60 -26.47
CA GLU A 186 3.21 0.48 -26.70
C GLU A 186 1.76 0.02 -26.53
N LYS A 187 1.48 -1.24 -26.83
CA LYS A 187 0.16 -1.85 -26.60
C LYS A 187 -0.12 -2.04 -25.12
N TYR A 188 0.89 -2.38 -24.32
CA TYR A 188 0.78 -2.45 -22.85
C TYR A 188 0.58 -1.07 -22.24
N VAL A 189 1.25 -0.04 -22.77
CA VAL A 189 1.01 1.36 -22.37
C VAL A 189 -0.44 1.74 -22.67
N LYS A 190 -0.96 1.43 -23.85
CA LYS A 190 -2.36 1.68 -24.20
C LYS A 190 -3.31 0.91 -23.26
N LEU A 191 -3.05 -0.37 -23.01
CA LEU A 191 -3.83 -1.18 -22.07
C LEU A 191 -3.91 -0.53 -20.69
N LEU A 192 -2.78 0.00 -20.18
CA LEU A 192 -2.73 0.69 -18.89
C LEU A 192 -3.58 1.95 -18.86
N TYR A 193 -3.57 2.76 -19.93
CA TYR A 193 -4.46 3.92 -20.03
C TYR A 193 -5.93 3.51 -20.09
N ASP A 194 -6.28 2.48 -20.86
CA ASP A 194 -7.64 1.91 -20.94
C ASP A 194 -8.10 1.36 -19.56
N CYS A 195 -7.17 0.86 -18.75
CA CYS A 195 -7.39 0.42 -17.38
C CYS A 195 -7.22 1.53 -16.34
N LYS A 196 -7.08 2.80 -16.71
CA LYS A 196 -6.86 3.95 -15.80
C LYS A 196 -5.65 3.75 -14.87
N LEU A 197 -4.56 3.20 -15.40
CA LEU A 197 -3.32 2.85 -14.70
C LEU A 197 -3.52 1.83 -13.55
N ASN A 198 -4.55 1.02 -13.61
CA ASN A 198 -4.83 -0.04 -12.64
C ASN A 198 -4.14 -1.34 -13.07
N MET A 199 -3.01 -1.66 -12.42
CA MET A 199 -2.23 -2.88 -12.68
C MET A 199 -3.05 -4.16 -12.51
N ARG A 200 -3.94 -4.22 -11.52
CA ARG A 200 -4.80 -5.40 -11.31
C ARG A 200 -5.70 -5.65 -12.50
N ALA A 201 -6.36 -4.60 -12.99
CA ALA A 201 -7.23 -4.70 -14.17
C ALA A 201 -6.43 -5.03 -15.44
N ALA A 202 -5.23 -4.49 -15.59
CA ALA A 202 -4.35 -4.82 -16.71
C ALA A 202 -3.90 -6.29 -16.69
N TRP A 203 -3.49 -6.81 -15.53
CA TRP A 203 -3.16 -8.23 -15.37
C TRP A 203 -4.33 -9.16 -15.69
N GLN A 204 -5.54 -8.83 -15.24
CA GLN A 204 -6.73 -9.62 -15.56
C GLN A 204 -6.98 -9.73 -17.08
N LYS A 205 -6.79 -8.62 -17.83
CA LYS A 205 -6.90 -8.65 -19.29
C LYS A 205 -5.80 -9.47 -19.95
N ILE A 206 -4.57 -9.41 -19.45
CA ILE A 206 -3.46 -10.23 -19.93
C ILE A 206 -3.77 -11.72 -19.69
N GLU A 207 -4.24 -12.08 -18.50
CA GLU A 207 -4.62 -13.41 -18.11
C GLU A 207 -5.75 -13.98 -19.01
N MET A 208 -6.61 -13.11 -19.55
CA MET A 208 -7.63 -13.43 -20.55
C MET A 208 -7.08 -13.50 -21.99
N GLY A 209 -5.77 -13.41 -22.22
CA GLY A 209 -5.13 -13.51 -23.53
C GLY A 209 -5.18 -12.24 -24.39
N TYR A 210 -5.50 -11.09 -23.80
CA TYR A 210 -5.64 -9.84 -24.55
C TYR A 210 -4.34 -9.40 -25.29
N MET A 211 -3.19 -9.90 -24.88
CA MET A 211 -1.88 -9.60 -25.50
C MET A 211 -1.35 -10.71 -26.38
N CYS A 212 -2.09 -11.81 -26.57
CA CYS A 212 -1.69 -12.93 -27.43
C CYS A 212 -2.03 -12.75 -28.92
N GLN A 213 -2.68 -11.64 -29.30
CA GLN A 213 -3.24 -11.42 -30.66
C GLN A 213 -2.42 -10.38 -31.45
#